data_e782bdb3f6ad15ec96f2849c562c5fea
#
_entry.id   e782bdb3f6ad15ec96f2849c562c5fea
#
_cell.length_a   1.000
_cell.length_b   1.000
_cell.length_c   1.000
_cell.angle_alpha   90.00
_cell.angle_beta   90.00
_cell.angle_gamma   90.00
#
_symmetry.space_group_name_H-M   'P 1'
#
loop_
_entity.id
_entity.type
_entity.pdbx_description
1 polymer ?
#
loop_
_entity_poly.entity_id
_entity_poly.type
_entity_poly.pdbx_seq_one_letter_code
_entity_poly.pdbx_strand_id
1 'polypeptide(L)'
;MREYKEMVHSIHEAGLGVIMDVVYNHTFNVHDSCFYKTAGNYFYRMLDAAKYSDASACGNEIASEKPMVRKYIIDSLCYWASEYHIDGFRFDLMGVLDIETLNEARKALLKINPDIIMYGEGWTGGESTLPESERGMKINAPRTPGIGMFSDDIRDAVKGHVFYMDELGFVNGAADRGEELKQAVTCAKWAKSLCSRLTICHVTTTILSGTGLSYPIHMRVKRCVSV
;
A
#
# COMPACT_ATOMS: atom_id res chain seq x y z
N MET A 1 -18.24 -11.40 -12.66
CA MET A 1 -18.01 -10.05 -13.28
C MET A 1 -19.22 -9.15 -13.14
N ARG A 2 -20.45 -9.60 -13.50
CA ARG A 2 -21.68 -8.80 -13.34
C ARG A 2 -21.99 -8.52 -11.86
N GLU A 3 -21.97 -9.53 -11.03
CA GLU A 3 -22.23 -9.42 -9.58
C GLU A 3 -21.26 -8.44 -8.87
N TYR A 4 -20.00 -8.40 -9.30
CA TYR A 4 -19.05 -7.43 -8.76
C TYR A 4 -19.42 -5.98 -9.11
N LYS A 5 -19.85 -5.72 -10.35
CA LYS A 5 -20.35 -4.40 -10.76
C LYS A 5 -21.61 -4.02 -10.00
N GLU A 6 -22.52 -4.97 -9.77
CA GLU A 6 -23.74 -4.79 -8.98
C GLU A 6 -23.41 -4.47 -7.51
N MET A 7 -22.41 -5.12 -6.94
CA MET A 7 -21.91 -4.82 -5.58
C MET A 7 -21.35 -3.40 -5.49
N VAL A 8 -20.47 -3.00 -6.42
CA VAL A 8 -19.88 -1.64 -6.44
C VAL A 8 -20.99 -0.60 -6.59
N HIS A 9 -21.95 -0.82 -7.50
CA HIS A 9 -23.10 0.05 -7.69
C HIS A 9 -23.90 0.22 -6.39
N SER A 10 -24.23 -0.87 -5.71
CA SER A 10 -24.98 -0.83 -4.45
C SER A 10 -24.24 -0.08 -3.33
N ILE A 11 -22.90 -0.17 -3.29
CA ILE A 11 -22.08 0.58 -2.34
C ILE A 11 -22.13 2.08 -2.66
N HIS A 12 -22.06 2.44 -3.95
CA HIS A 12 -22.17 3.83 -4.40
C HIS A 12 -23.57 4.43 -4.11
N GLU A 13 -24.65 3.67 -4.32
CA GLU A 13 -26.01 4.09 -3.95
C GLU A 13 -26.14 4.37 -2.45
N ALA A 14 -25.36 3.68 -1.61
CA ALA A 14 -25.29 3.97 -0.18
C ALA A 14 -24.40 5.18 0.18
N GLY A 15 -23.85 5.89 -0.82
CA GLY A 15 -22.99 7.07 -0.62
C GLY A 15 -21.57 6.75 -0.16
N LEU A 16 -21.10 5.51 -0.38
CA LEU A 16 -19.76 5.05 0.01
C LEU A 16 -18.89 4.86 -1.24
N GLY A 17 -17.59 5.16 -1.11
CA GLY A 17 -16.58 4.83 -2.13
C GLY A 17 -16.02 3.43 -1.95
N VAL A 18 -15.49 2.86 -3.03
CA VAL A 18 -14.89 1.52 -3.06
C VAL A 18 -13.38 1.63 -3.26
N ILE A 19 -12.61 1.10 -2.31
CA ILE A 19 -11.16 0.96 -2.43
C ILE A 19 -10.84 -0.51 -2.72
N MET A 20 -10.11 -0.74 -3.81
CA MET A 20 -9.62 -2.08 -4.16
C MET A 20 -8.24 -2.31 -3.57
N ASP A 21 -8.08 -3.43 -2.86
CA ASP A 21 -6.77 -3.91 -2.42
C ASP A 21 -6.09 -4.65 -3.56
N VAL A 22 -4.88 -4.21 -3.95
CA VAL A 22 -4.16 -4.73 -5.11
C VAL A 22 -2.80 -5.28 -4.72
N VAL A 23 -2.50 -6.48 -5.24
CA VAL A 23 -1.24 -7.18 -5.02
C VAL A 23 -0.49 -7.25 -6.35
N TYR A 24 0.39 -6.26 -6.59
CA TYR A 24 1.28 -6.23 -7.77
C TYR A 24 2.73 -6.52 -7.41
N ASN A 25 3.00 -6.87 -6.16
CA ASN A 25 4.36 -7.03 -5.64
C ASN A 25 4.95 -8.42 -5.88
N HIS A 26 4.14 -9.48 -5.96
CA HIS A 26 4.59 -10.86 -6.20
C HIS A 26 3.51 -11.71 -6.87
N THR A 27 3.84 -12.96 -7.19
CA THR A 27 2.88 -14.00 -7.59
C THR A 27 2.97 -15.17 -6.63
N PHE A 28 1.86 -15.89 -6.45
CA PHE A 28 1.80 -17.06 -5.56
C PHE A 28 2.83 -18.14 -5.93
N ASN A 29 2.96 -18.44 -7.23
CA ASN A 29 3.95 -19.36 -7.77
C ASN A 29 4.47 -18.80 -9.10
N VAL A 30 5.80 -18.65 -9.21
CA VAL A 30 6.41 -18.09 -10.42
C VAL A 30 6.12 -18.95 -11.62
N HIS A 31 6.43 -20.25 -11.57
CA HIS A 31 6.38 -21.13 -12.73
C HIS A 31 4.95 -21.44 -13.21
N ASP A 32 3.97 -21.34 -12.32
CA ASP A 32 2.56 -21.51 -12.67
C ASP A 32 1.88 -20.22 -13.10
N SER A 33 2.52 -19.08 -12.89
CA SER A 33 1.96 -17.78 -13.25
C SER A 33 1.84 -17.61 -14.77
N CYS A 34 0.81 -16.88 -15.22
CA CYS A 34 0.67 -16.50 -16.61
C CYS A 34 1.84 -15.62 -17.10
N PHE A 35 2.45 -14.85 -16.21
CA PHE A 35 3.60 -14.00 -16.52
C PHE A 35 4.82 -14.83 -16.92
N TYR A 36 5.15 -15.84 -16.13
CA TYR A 36 6.27 -16.73 -16.44
C TYR A 36 6.01 -17.54 -17.72
N LYS A 37 4.82 -18.08 -17.87
CA LYS A 37 4.42 -18.85 -19.07
C LYS A 37 4.45 -18.02 -20.36
N THR A 38 4.25 -16.70 -20.25
CA THR A 38 4.26 -15.79 -21.40
C THR A 38 5.65 -15.25 -21.72
N ALA A 39 6.42 -14.85 -20.71
CA ALA A 39 7.66 -14.10 -20.90
C ALA A 39 8.83 -14.56 -19.99
N GLY A 40 8.75 -15.77 -19.43
CA GLY A 40 9.79 -16.30 -18.54
C GLY A 40 10.06 -15.36 -17.35
N ASN A 41 11.32 -15.14 -17.06
CA ASN A 41 11.73 -14.31 -15.92
C ASN A 41 11.58 -12.79 -16.16
N TYR A 42 11.03 -12.35 -17.30
CA TYR A 42 10.95 -10.92 -17.60
C TYR A 42 10.18 -10.13 -16.54
N PHE A 43 9.10 -10.69 -15.99
CA PHE A 43 8.25 -10.01 -15.02
C PHE A 43 8.84 -9.98 -13.61
N TYR A 44 9.90 -10.74 -13.35
CA TYR A 44 10.46 -10.90 -12.02
C TYR A 44 11.83 -10.24 -11.87
N ARG A 45 12.11 -9.72 -10.68
CA ARG A 45 13.46 -9.31 -10.30
C ARG A 45 14.26 -10.54 -9.92
N MET A 46 15.50 -10.55 -10.40
CA MET A 46 16.41 -11.65 -10.14
C MET A 46 17.54 -11.19 -9.22
N LEU A 47 17.89 -12.01 -8.24
CA LEU A 47 19.08 -11.83 -7.44
C LEU A 47 20.32 -12.25 -8.23
N ASP A 48 20.19 -13.39 -8.94
CA ASP A 48 21.15 -13.93 -9.87
C ASP A 48 20.44 -14.72 -11.01
N ALA A 49 21.18 -15.43 -11.83
CA ALA A 49 20.61 -16.16 -12.98
C ALA A 49 19.62 -17.27 -12.60
N ALA A 50 19.62 -17.74 -11.35
CA ALA A 50 18.83 -18.87 -10.87
C ALA A 50 17.90 -18.52 -9.71
N LYS A 51 18.13 -17.38 -9.04
CA LYS A 51 17.40 -17.01 -7.81
C LYS A 51 16.61 -15.71 -7.98
N TYR A 52 15.36 -15.74 -7.58
CA TYR A 52 14.52 -14.55 -7.52
C TYR A 52 14.91 -13.65 -6.35
N SER A 53 14.82 -12.35 -6.55
CA SER A 53 14.78 -11.36 -5.47
C SER A 53 13.46 -11.47 -4.73
N ASP A 54 13.41 -11.21 -3.43
CA ASP A 54 12.24 -11.51 -2.59
C ASP A 54 11.95 -10.43 -1.54
N ALA A 55 11.67 -9.23 -2.01
CA ALA A 55 11.20 -8.16 -1.14
C ALA A 55 9.78 -8.38 -0.62
N SER A 56 9.04 -9.32 -1.19
CA SER A 56 7.70 -9.68 -0.73
C SER A 56 7.71 -10.61 0.49
N ALA A 57 8.80 -11.33 0.73
CA ALA A 57 8.90 -12.48 1.64
C ALA A 57 7.98 -13.65 1.27
N CYS A 58 7.56 -13.74 -0.02
CA CYS A 58 6.72 -14.79 -0.58
C CYS A 58 7.44 -15.61 -1.66
N GLY A 59 8.77 -15.50 -1.74
CA GLY A 59 9.63 -16.27 -2.64
C GLY A 59 9.91 -15.62 -3.99
N ASN A 60 9.32 -14.48 -4.30
CA ASN A 60 9.58 -13.71 -5.52
C ASN A 60 9.10 -12.27 -5.40
N GLU A 61 9.53 -11.41 -6.31
CA GLU A 61 9.00 -10.07 -6.48
C GLU A 61 8.88 -9.66 -7.94
N ILE A 62 7.92 -8.81 -8.24
CA ILE A 62 7.65 -8.29 -9.57
C ILE A 62 8.59 -7.12 -9.89
N ALA A 63 9.15 -7.11 -11.09
CA ALA A 63 10.05 -6.08 -11.60
C ALA A 63 9.26 -4.92 -12.23
N SER A 64 8.61 -4.10 -11.41
CA SER A 64 7.70 -3.02 -11.84
C SER A 64 8.38 -1.96 -12.70
N GLU A 65 9.70 -1.78 -12.55
CA GLU A 65 10.52 -0.86 -13.34
C GLU A 65 10.65 -1.25 -14.82
N LYS A 66 10.36 -2.51 -15.17
CA LYS A 66 10.42 -2.95 -16.57
C LYS A 66 9.21 -2.43 -17.36
N PRO A 67 9.42 -1.91 -18.58
CA PRO A 67 8.37 -1.19 -19.33
C PRO A 67 7.07 -1.96 -19.52
N MET A 68 7.11 -3.25 -19.85
CA MET A 68 5.89 -4.03 -20.05
C MET A 68 5.19 -4.40 -18.74
N VAL A 69 5.95 -4.54 -17.64
CA VAL A 69 5.40 -4.76 -16.31
C VAL A 69 4.70 -3.49 -15.81
N ARG A 70 5.34 -2.33 -15.95
CA ARG A 70 4.76 -1.03 -15.68
C ARG A 70 3.47 -0.83 -16.46
N LYS A 71 3.52 -1.08 -17.77
CA LYS A 71 2.34 -1.01 -18.62
C LYS A 71 1.20 -1.90 -18.12
N TYR A 72 1.50 -3.15 -17.76
CA TYR A 72 0.50 -4.07 -17.21
C TYR A 72 -0.16 -3.52 -15.93
N ILE A 73 0.64 -3.01 -14.99
CA ILE A 73 0.14 -2.45 -13.74
C ILE A 73 -0.78 -1.25 -14.02
N ILE A 74 -0.34 -0.32 -14.86
CA ILE A 74 -1.10 0.89 -15.19
C ILE A 74 -2.39 0.54 -15.93
N ASP A 75 -2.33 -0.31 -16.94
CA ASP A 75 -3.50 -0.73 -17.70
C ASP A 75 -4.53 -1.44 -16.82
N SER A 76 -4.05 -2.31 -15.91
CA SER A 76 -4.91 -3.00 -14.95
C SER A 76 -5.62 -2.03 -14.02
N LEU A 77 -4.91 -1.08 -13.42
CA LEU A 77 -5.50 -0.05 -12.55
C LEU A 77 -6.51 0.82 -13.32
N CYS A 78 -6.17 1.26 -14.53
CA CYS A 78 -7.08 2.02 -15.37
C CYS A 78 -8.33 1.23 -15.74
N TYR A 79 -8.20 -0.06 -16.03
CA TYR A 79 -9.33 -0.95 -16.31
C TYR A 79 -10.30 -1.02 -15.12
N TRP A 80 -9.79 -1.26 -13.92
CA TRP A 80 -10.62 -1.32 -12.72
C TRP A 80 -11.30 0.02 -12.42
N ALA A 81 -10.58 1.13 -12.57
CA ALA A 81 -11.16 2.46 -12.37
C ALA A 81 -12.25 2.81 -13.39
N SER A 82 -12.03 2.46 -14.69
CA SER A 82 -12.98 2.80 -15.75
C SER A 82 -14.17 1.87 -15.82
N GLU A 83 -13.92 0.54 -15.77
CA GLU A 83 -14.95 -0.48 -15.99
C GLU A 83 -15.79 -0.80 -14.76
N TYR A 84 -15.19 -0.65 -13.57
CA TYR A 84 -15.82 -0.98 -12.30
C TYR A 84 -16.05 0.22 -11.41
N HIS A 85 -15.65 1.41 -11.86
CA HIS A 85 -15.79 2.67 -11.11
C HIS A 85 -15.19 2.60 -9.69
N ILE A 86 -14.01 1.96 -9.58
CA ILE A 86 -13.26 1.90 -8.32
C ILE A 86 -12.75 3.30 -7.97
N ASP A 87 -13.00 3.74 -6.74
CA ASP A 87 -12.67 5.09 -6.26
C ASP A 87 -11.25 5.21 -5.72
N GLY A 88 -10.57 4.10 -5.53
CA GLY A 88 -9.17 4.11 -5.09
C GLY A 88 -8.54 2.75 -4.98
N PHE A 89 -7.24 2.75 -4.74
CA PHE A 89 -6.43 1.55 -4.64
C PHE A 89 -5.55 1.57 -3.40
N ARG A 90 -5.55 0.47 -2.66
CA ARG A 90 -4.60 0.17 -1.60
C ARG A 90 -3.56 -0.80 -2.16
N PHE A 91 -2.29 -0.41 -2.15
CA PHE A 91 -1.20 -1.25 -2.63
C PHE A 91 -0.59 -2.05 -1.48
N ASP A 92 -0.74 -3.36 -1.56
CA ASP A 92 -0.03 -4.28 -0.71
C ASP A 92 1.46 -4.19 -0.98
N LEU A 93 2.30 -4.15 0.08
CA LEU A 93 3.75 -4.01 -0.01
C LEU A 93 4.20 -3.03 -1.12
N MET A 94 3.63 -1.81 -1.11
CA MET A 94 3.94 -0.77 -2.10
C MET A 94 5.45 -0.47 -2.18
N GLY A 95 6.18 -0.71 -1.08
CA GLY A 95 7.63 -0.59 -1.02
C GLY A 95 8.40 -1.53 -1.94
N VAL A 96 7.76 -2.52 -2.55
CA VAL A 96 8.35 -3.39 -3.59
C VAL A 96 8.34 -2.71 -4.97
N LEU A 97 7.35 -1.86 -5.24
CA LEU A 97 7.17 -1.20 -6.53
C LEU A 97 8.11 0.00 -6.69
N ASP A 98 8.53 0.28 -7.92
CA ASP A 98 9.34 1.44 -8.21
C ASP A 98 8.51 2.74 -8.22
N ILE A 99 9.17 3.86 -7.86
CA ILE A 99 8.55 5.17 -7.74
C ILE A 99 7.98 5.68 -9.06
N GLU A 100 8.64 5.39 -10.18
CA GLU A 100 8.20 5.87 -11.49
C GLU A 100 6.89 5.20 -11.88
N THR A 101 6.77 3.89 -11.69
CA THR A 101 5.51 3.15 -11.93
C THR A 101 4.36 3.70 -11.08
N LEU A 102 4.60 3.97 -9.80
CA LEU A 102 3.60 4.57 -8.91
C LEU A 102 3.15 5.95 -9.39
N ASN A 103 4.09 6.81 -9.78
CA ASN A 103 3.79 8.16 -10.27
C ASN A 103 3.07 8.14 -11.61
N GLU A 104 3.46 7.28 -12.54
CA GLU A 104 2.77 7.13 -13.83
C GLU A 104 1.37 6.55 -13.66
N ALA A 105 1.19 5.56 -12.77
CA ALA A 105 -0.13 5.04 -12.42
C ALA A 105 -1.02 6.16 -11.85
N ARG A 106 -0.50 6.95 -10.91
CA ARG A 106 -1.22 8.11 -10.34
C ARG A 106 -1.65 9.09 -11.44
N LYS A 107 -0.73 9.43 -12.32
CA LYS A 107 -0.99 10.35 -13.45
C LYS A 107 -2.04 9.81 -14.42
N ALA A 108 -2.04 8.52 -14.70
CA ALA A 108 -3.02 7.87 -15.57
C ALA A 108 -4.42 7.85 -14.91
N LEU A 109 -4.50 7.45 -13.65
CA LEU A 109 -5.73 7.37 -12.89
C LEU A 109 -6.41 8.73 -12.68
N LEU A 110 -5.64 9.81 -12.47
CA LEU A 110 -6.18 11.17 -12.35
C LEU A 110 -6.89 11.67 -13.62
N LYS A 111 -6.60 11.10 -14.79
CA LYS A 111 -7.32 11.41 -16.03
C LYS A 111 -8.69 10.75 -16.08
N ILE A 112 -8.88 9.65 -15.34
CA ILE A 112 -10.16 8.90 -15.26
C ILE A 112 -11.02 9.50 -14.16
N ASN A 113 -10.44 9.68 -12.97
CA ASN A 113 -11.12 10.26 -11.82
C ASN A 113 -10.16 11.18 -11.06
N PRO A 114 -10.38 12.50 -11.06
CA PRO A 114 -9.50 13.46 -10.37
C PRO A 114 -9.49 13.29 -8.84
N ASP A 115 -10.51 12.65 -8.27
CA ASP A 115 -10.64 12.39 -6.84
C ASP A 115 -10.15 11.00 -6.43
N ILE A 116 -9.62 10.21 -7.36
CA ILE A 116 -9.18 8.84 -7.08
C ILE A 116 -8.11 8.78 -5.99
N ILE A 117 -8.26 7.85 -5.08
CA ILE A 117 -7.37 7.68 -3.93
C ILE A 117 -6.34 6.60 -4.24
N MET A 118 -5.06 6.88 -3.97
CA MET A 118 -3.99 5.89 -3.98
C MET A 118 -3.23 5.93 -2.66
N TYR A 119 -3.04 4.77 -2.07
CA TYR A 119 -2.21 4.62 -0.87
C TYR A 119 -1.73 3.18 -0.72
N GLY A 120 -0.77 2.95 0.15
CA GLY A 120 -0.27 1.59 0.36
C GLY A 120 0.75 1.47 1.48
N GLU A 121 1.32 0.28 1.56
CA GLU A 121 2.33 -0.09 2.53
C GLU A 121 3.71 0.34 2.04
N GLY A 122 4.23 1.43 2.61
CA GLY A 122 5.55 1.98 2.27
C GLY A 122 6.73 1.19 2.87
N TRP A 123 6.61 -0.14 2.89
CA TRP A 123 7.62 -1.08 3.38
C TRP A 123 7.67 -2.34 2.53
N THR A 124 8.60 -3.24 2.85
CA THR A 124 8.78 -4.56 2.23
C THR A 124 8.77 -5.65 3.29
N GLY A 125 8.50 -6.89 2.88
CA GLY A 125 8.63 -8.07 3.76
C GLY A 125 10.05 -8.64 3.81
N GLY A 126 10.88 -8.33 2.81
CA GLY A 126 12.24 -8.82 2.66
C GLY A 126 13.14 -7.86 1.89
N GLU A 127 14.28 -8.35 1.43
CA GLU A 127 15.26 -7.55 0.69
C GLU A 127 14.99 -7.58 -0.82
N SER A 128 15.25 -6.45 -1.49
CA SER A 128 15.12 -6.28 -2.93
C SER A 128 16.46 -5.97 -3.58
N THR A 129 16.62 -6.42 -4.83
CA THR A 129 17.73 -5.98 -5.68
C THR A 129 17.54 -4.58 -6.26
N LEU A 130 16.31 -4.05 -6.26
CA LEU A 130 16.10 -2.64 -6.59
C LEU A 130 16.52 -1.76 -5.41
N PRO A 131 17.33 -0.71 -5.62
CA PRO A 131 17.75 0.19 -4.54
C PRO A 131 16.57 0.79 -3.78
N GLU A 132 16.70 0.91 -2.45
CA GLU A 132 15.66 1.49 -1.61
C GLU A 132 15.24 2.88 -2.07
N SER A 133 16.20 3.69 -2.54
CA SER A 133 15.95 5.03 -3.07
C SER A 133 15.06 5.09 -4.31
N GLU A 134 14.86 3.97 -4.99
CA GLU A 134 14.03 3.86 -6.21
C GLU A 134 12.65 3.25 -5.94
N ARG A 135 12.41 2.78 -4.71
CA ARG A 135 11.19 2.06 -4.33
C ARG A 135 10.17 2.96 -3.64
N GLY A 136 8.89 2.55 -3.66
CA GLY A 136 7.76 3.19 -2.98
C GLY A 136 7.79 3.07 -1.46
N MET A 137 8.99 3.22 -0.87
CA MET A 137 9.21 3.18 0.56
C MET A 137 8.75 4.47 1.23
N LYS A 138 8.31 4.40 2.49
CA LYS A 138 7.85 5.58 3.25
C LYS A 138 8.89 6.71 3.33
N ILE A 139 10.17 6.38 3.35
CA ILE A 139 11.26 7.37 3.33
C ILE A 139 11.27 8.20 2.03
N ASN A 140 10.77 7.64 0.95
CA ASN A 140 10.67 8.28 -0.37
C ASN A 140 9.29 8.93 -0.63
N ALA A 141 8.42 9.03 0.37
CA ALA A 141 7.09 9.63 0.23
C ALA A 141 7.08 11.03 -0.44
N PRO A 142 8.08 11.93 -0.22
CA PRO A 142 8.17 13.19 -0.96
C PRO A 142 8.30 13.04 -2.48
N ARG A 143 8.72 11.88 -2.97
CA ARG A 143 8.89 11.58 -4.39
C ARG A 143 7.67 10.92 -5.04
N THR A 144 6.63 10.63 -4.24
CA THR A 144 5.34 10.05 -4.70
C THR A 144 4.18 10.98 -4.33
N PRO A 145 4.12 12.20 -4.90
CA PRO A 145 3.13 13.20 -4.52
C PRO A 145 1.70 12.73 -4.78
N GLY A 146 0.82 12.89 -3.80
CA GLY A 146 -0.58 12.49 -3.89
C GLY A 146 -0.84 11.00 -3.67
N ILE A 147 0.19 10.23 -3.29
CA ILE A 147 0.06 8.83 -2.88
C ILE A 147 0.25 8.75 -1.37
N GLY A 148 -0.75 8.24 -0.67
CA GLY A 148 -0.72 8.06 0.79
C GLY A 148 0.10 6.83 1.20
N MET A 149 0.60 6.84 2.43
CA MET A 149 1.30 5.69 3.01
C MET A 149 0.80 5.40 4.41
N PHE A 150 0.74 4.13 4.77
CA PHE A 150 0.46 3.73 6.13
C PHE A 150 1.59 4.17 7.07
N SER A 151 1.22 4.55 8.28
CA SER A 151 2.16 4.91 9.32
C SER A 151 2.21 3.82 10.39
N ASP A 152 3.23 2.99 10.31
CA ASP A 152 3.61 2.04 11.36
C ASP A 152 4.08 2.78 12.62
N ASP A 153 4.70 3.96 12.48
CA ASP A 153 5.12 4.81 13.61
C ASP A 153 3.95 5.14 14.55
N ILE A 154 2.77 5.52 14.00
CA ILE A 154 1.57 5.79 14.82
C ILE A 154 1.03 4.51 15.44
N ARG A 155 0.95 3.43 14.65
CA ARG A 155 0.48 2.14 15.12
C ARG A 155 1.31 1.66 16.31
N ASP A 156 2.62 1.69 16.18
CA ASP A 156 3.54 1.15 17.17
C ASP A 156 3.63 2.06 18.41
N ALA A 157 3.57 3.38 18.25
CA ALA A 157 3.48 4.31 19.36
C ALA A 157 2.18 4.13 20.17
N VAL A 158 1.05 3.85 19.52
CA VAL A 158 -0.26 3.65 20.20
C VAL A 158 -0.35 2.26 20.83
N LYS A 159 -0.13 1.22 20.04
CA LYS A 159 -0.43 -0.17 20.36
C LYS A 159 0.78 -0.98 20.83
N GLY A 160 1.99 -0.61 20.39
CA GLY A 160 3.18 -1.42 20.49
C GLY A 160 3.47 -2.20 19.21
N HIS A 161 4.65 -2.80 19.13
CA HIS A 161 5.12 -3.48 17.94
C HIS A 161 4.27 -4.72 17.61
N VAL A 162 3.99 -4.97 16.31
CA VAL A 162 3.06 -6.05 15.89
C VAL A 162 3.68 -7.43 16.05
N PHE A 163 5.01 -7.52 15.93
CA PHE A 163 5.73 -8.79 15.98
C PHE A 163 6.43 -9.06 17.32
N TYR A 164 6.57 -8.04 18.16
CA TYR A 164 7.19 -8.16 19.50
C TYR A 164 6.15 -7.85 20.56
N MET A 165 5.56 -8.91 21.13
CA MET A 165 4.41 -8.79 22.07
C MET A 165 4.78 -8.17 23.42
N ASP A 166 6.05 -8.10 23.74
CA ASP A 166 6.63 -7.46 24.93
C ASP A 166 6.89 -5.96 24.74
N GLU A 167 6.89 -5.47 23.49
CA GLU A 167 6.98 -4.06 23.20
C GLU A 167 5.61 -3.38 23.25
N LEU A 168 5.26 -2.88 24.44
CA LEU A 168 3.99 -2.20 24.67
C LEU A 168 3.95 -0.81 24.02
N GLY A 169 2.75 -0.38 23.59
CA GLY A 169 2.47 0.98 23.18
C GLY A 169 1.84 1.82 24.30
N PHE A 170 1.58 3.09 24.02
CA PHE A 170 1.05 4.04 25.00
C PHE A 170 -0.25 3.56 25.66
N VAL A 171 -1.19 3.00 24.88
CA VAL A 171 -2.49 2.53 25.39
C VAL A 171 -2.39 1.23 26.19
N ASN A 172 -1.29 0.50 26.05
CA ASN A 172 -1.07 -0.77 26.72
C ASN A 172 -0.16 -0.64 27.96
N GLY A 173 0.19 0.60 28.35
CA GLY A 173 0.90 0.88 29.59
C GLY A 173 2.32 1.42 29.45
N ALA A 174 2.85 1.60 28.24
CA ALA A 174 4.14 2.26 28.00
C ALA A 174 3.96 3.80 28.04
N ALA A 175 3.81 4.36 29.25
CA ALA A 175 3.55 5.80 29.44
C ALA A 175 4.71 6.70 28.95
N ASP A 176 5.91 6.17 28.86
CA ASP A 176 7.13 6.80 28.34
C ASP A 176 7.08 7.05 26.83
N ARG A 177 6.22 6.35 26.07
CA ARG A 177 6.00 6.56 24.62
C ARG A 177 5.10 7.77 24.27
N GLY A 178 4.74 8.60 25.24
CA GLY A 178 3.89 9.80 25.01
C GLY A 178 4.47 10.80 24.02
N GLU A 179 5.79 10.98 24.00
CA GLU A 179 6.45 11.87 23.02
C GLU A 179 6.51 11.27 21.62
N GLU A 180 6.70 9.95 21.49
CA GLU A 180 6.60 9.25 20.20
C GLU A 180 5.19 9.39 19.63
N LEU A 181 4.17 9.22 20.46
CA LEU A 181 2.77 9.40 20.07
C LEU A 181 2.48 10.82 19.58
N LYS A 182 2.96 11.86 20.30
CA LYS A 182 2.82 13.26 19.87
C LYS A 182 3.48 13.50 18.51
N GLN A 183 4.69 12.98 18.31
CA GLN A 183 5.40 13.09 17.04
C GLN A 183 4.67 12.37 15.91
N ALA A 184 4.13 11.19 16.18
CA ALA A 184 3.39 10.39 15.22
C ALA A 184 2.07 11.07 14.80
N VAL A 185 1.34 11.66 15.75
CA VAL A 185 0.05 12.34 15.50
C VAL A 185 0.24 13.69 14.79
N THR A 186 1.35 14.40 15.05
CA THR A 186 1.65 15.71 14.42
C THR A 186 2.29 15.63 13.04
N CYS A 187 2.25 14.51 12.40
CA CYS A 187 2.90 14.09 11.15
C CYS A 187 4.29 13.51 11.38
N ALA A 188 4.44 12.26 10.95
CA ALA A 188 5.73 11.58 10.93
C ALA A 188 6.80 12.45 10.23
N LYS A 189 8.04 12.35 10.68
CA LYS A 189 9.16 13.16 10.15
C LYS A 189 9.30 13.10 8.63
N TRP A 190 8.93 11.95 8.05
CA TRP A 190 8.93 11.72 6.59
C TRP A 190 7.75 12.38 5.87
N ALA A 191 6.64 12.68 6.56
CA ALA A 191 5.43 13.27 5.98
C ALA A 191 5.41 14.81 6.03
N LYS A 192 6.35 15.44 6.72
CA LYS A 192 6.39 16.91 6.89
C LYS A 192 6.47 17.71 5.59
N SER A 193 6.97 17.12 4.51
CA SER A 193 6.98 17.73 3.18
C SER A 193 5.71 17.44 2.35
N LEU A 194 4.84 16.55 2.83
CA LEU A 194 3.62 16.12 2.14
C LEU A 194 2.34 16.76 2.66
N CYS A 195 2.46 17.76 3.52
CA CYS A 195 1.34 18.37 4.26
C CYS A 195 0.32 19.09 3.36
N SER A 196 0.11 18.62 2.12
CA SER A 196 -0.91 19.22 1.28
C SER A 196 -2.14 18.37 0.99
N ARG A 197 -2.16 17.03 1.11
CA ARG A 197 -3.44 16.37 0.73
C ARG A 197 -3.85 15.05 1.39
N LEU A 198 -2.95 14.17 1.87
CA LEU A 198 -3.43 12.92 2.47
C LEU A 198 -2.39 12.27 3.39
N THR A 199 -2.52 12.46 4.70
CA THR A 199 -1.87 11.59 5.67
C THR A 199 -2.90 10.54 6.06
N ILE A 200 -2.77 9.33 5.52
CA ILE A 200 -3.60 8.21 5.96
C ILE A 200 -2.91 7.57 7.16
N CYS A 201 -3.39 7.92 8.34
CA CYS A 201 -3.07 7.20 9.55
C CYS A 201 -4.00 5.99 9.64
N HIS A 202 -3.54 4.84 9.20
CA HIS A 202 -4.27 3.60 9.36
C HIS A 202 -3.66 2.77 10.47
N VAL A 203 -4.42 2.57 11.53
CA VAL A 203 -4.14 1.53 12.52
C VAL A 203 -4.92 0.30 12.10
N THR A 204 -4.35 -0.54 11.26
CA THR A 204 -4.90 -1.88 11.04
C THR A 204 -4.60 -2.69 12.28
N THR A 205 -5.60 -2.80 13.14
CA THR A 205 -5.51 -3.62 14.32
C THR A 205 -6.15 -4.96 14.01
N THR A 206 -5.36 -5.90 13.52
CA THR A 206 -5.72 -7.30 13.71
C THR A 206 -5.35 -7.64 15.15
N ILE A 207 -6.28 -7.46 16.05
CA ILE A 207 -6.16 -8.02 17.40
C ILE A 207 -6.45 -9.51 17.25
N LEU A 208 -5.42 -10.31 17.13
CA LEU A 208 -5.47 -11.71 17.48
C LEU A 208 -5.44 -11.78 19.01
N SER A 209 -6.56 -11.43 19.65
CA SER A 209 -6.76 -11.83 21.04
C SER A 209 -7.07 -13.33 21.03
N GLY A 210 -6.42 -14.10 21.89
CA GLY A 210 -6.71 -15.53 22.08
C GLY A 210 -8.13 -15.84 22.59
N THR A 211 -9.07 -14.90 22.45
CA THR A 211 -10.48 -14.99 22.89
C THR A 211 -11.49 -14.77 21.77
N GLY A 212 -11.11 -14.87 20.50
CA GLY A 212 -12.06 -15.03 19.38
C GLY A 212 -13.04 -13.87 19.11
N LEU A 213 -12.84 -12.68 19.66
CA LEU A 213 -13.70 -11.51 19.39
C LEU A 213 -12.93 -10.48 18.55
N SER A 214 -13.26 -10.45 17.25
CA SER A 214 -12.82 -9.40 16.34
C SER A 214 -13.82 -8.25 16.35
N TYR A 215 -13.41 -7.06 16.77
CA TYR A 215 -14.18 -5.83 16.59
C TYR A 215 -13.57 -5.03 15.44
N PRO A 216 -14.31 -4.74 14.37
CA PRO A 216 -13.83 -3.83 13.33
C PRO A 216 -13.92 -2.39 13.86
N ILE A 217 -12.77 -1.72 13.95
CA ILE A 217 -12.76 -0.27 14.18
C ILE A 217 -12.84 0.41 12.83
N HIS A 218 -14.00 0.96 12.50
CA HIS A 218 -14.20 1.82 11.35
C HIS A 218 -13.60 3.20 11.63
N MET A 219 -12.50 3.54 10.96
CA MET A 219 -12.01 4.92 10.98
C MET A 219 -12.55 5.69 9.78
N ARG A 220 -13.19 6.80 10.06
CA ARG A 220 -13.64 7.79 9.06
C ARG A 220 -12.40 8.53 8.53
N VAL A 221 -12.15 8.44 7.24
CA VAL A 221 -11.15 9.31 6.57
C VAL A 221 -11.73 10.74 6.56
N LYS A 222 -11.20 11.62 7.39
CA LYS A 222 -11.47 13.06 7.27
C LYS A 222 -10.52 13.65 6.23
N ARG A 223 -11.08 14.26 5.19
CA ARG A 223 -10.35 15.16 4.30
C ARG A 223 -9.81 16.32 5.15
N CYS A 224 -8.51 16.46 5.30
CA CYS A 224 -7.93 17.71 5.78
C CYS A 224 -8.05 18.74 4.65
N VAL A 225 -9.03 19.60 4.75
CA VAL A 225 -9.11 20.81 3.93
C VAL A 225 -8.19 21.82 4.60
N SER A 226 -7.13 22.25 3.90
CA SER A 226 -6.33 23.38 4.31
C SER A 226 -7.18 24.65 4.22
N VAL A 227 -7.25 25.39 5.32
CA VAL A 227 -7.62 26.80 5.35
C VAL A 227 -6.44 27.63 4.88
#